data_af2a27c4b502077578d2983b890028c5
#
_entry.id   af2a27c4b502077578d2983b890028c5
#
_cell.length_a   1.000
_cell.length_b   1.000
_cell.length_c   1.000
_cell.angle_alpha   90.00
_cell.angle_beta   90.00
_cell.angle_gamma   90.00
#
_symmetry.space_group_name_H-M   'P 1'
#
loop_
_entity.id
_entity.type
_entity.pdbx_description
1 polymer ?
#
loop_
_entity_poly.entity_id
_entity_poly.type
_entity_poly.pdbx_seq_one_letter_code
_entity_poly.pdbx_strand_id
1 'polypeptide(L)'
;TKVPHIALISATLDLTFLKETFKTRGLDVRLSLNPQEGFEAADVAVCWNPPPGLVSTMPNLKLIHSIAAGLDNIFADPHLPDVPVCRVVDSQHAFGMAEYAIWSVLLFHRRMDLHLQNAVHKRWERPEQTAAKDYTVGILGFGAIGRIVGQRLRALDYNVRAWARSPKQEAGI
;
A
#
# COMPACT_ATOMS: atom_id res chain seq x y z
N THR A 1 -12.74 -32.15 6.27
CA THR A 1 -12.60 -30.71 6.59
C THR A 1 -13.59 -29.96 5.70
N LYS A 2 -14.37 -29.02 6.26
CA LYS A 2 -15.31 -28.22 5.46
C LYS A 2 -14.51 -27.36 4.47
N VAL A 3 -14.90 -27.39 3.19
CA VAL A 3 -14.32 -26.51 2.16
C VAL A 3 -14.62 -25.05 2.50
N PRO A 4 -13.62 -24.16 2.64
CA PRO A 4 -13.85 -22.76 2.96
C PRO A 4 -14.65 -22.05 1.87
N HIS A 5 -15.59 -21.21 2.25
CA HIS A 5 -16.35 -20.37 1.33
C HIS A 5 -15.82 -18.93 1.40
N ILE A 6 -15.33 -18.41 0.28
CA ILE A 6 -14.74 -17.08 0.17
C ILE A 6 -15.62 -16.21 -0.73
N ALA A 7 -16.06 -15.07 -0.19
CA ALA A 7 -16.70 -14.01 -0.96
C ALA A 7 -15.64 -13.04 -1.48
N LEU A 8 -15.60 -12.80 -2.79
CA LEU A 8 -14.75 -11.81 -3.43
C LEU A 8 -15.56 -10.54 -3.66
N ILE A 9 -15.23 -9.45 -2.95
CA ILE A 9 -16.07 -8.26 -2.84
C ILE A 9 -15.33 -7.04 -3.32
N SER A 10 -15.85 -6.39 -4.35
CA SER A 10 -15.35 -5.09 -4.79
C SER A 10 -16.46 -4.28 -5.47
N ALA A 11 -16.50 -2.97 -5.18
CA ALA A 11 -17.39 -2.04 -5.89
C ALA A 11 -16.73 -1.48 -7.17
N THR A 12 -15.40 -1.58 -7.32
CA THR A 12 -14.66 -0.83 -8.34
C THR A 12 -13.69 -1.67 -9.16
N LEU A 13 -13.33 -2.87 -8.68
CA LEU A 13 -12.34 -3.74 -9.31
C LEU A 13 -12.96 -5.10 -9.59
N ASP A 14 -12.75 -5.62 -10.79
CA ASP A 14 -13.08 -7.01 -11.09
C ASP A 14 -12.06 -7.95 -10.41
N LEU A 15 -12.56 -8.79 -9.50
CA LEU A 15 -11.76 -9.76 -8.75
C LEU A 15 -11.76 -11.16 -9.36
N THR A 16 -12.30 -11.33 -10.56
CA THR A 16 -12.37 -12.66 -11.23
C THR A 16 -11.00 -13.28 -11.46
N PHE A 17 -9.94 -12.47 -11.63
CA PHE A 17 -8.56 -12.95 -11.76
C PHE A 17 -8.10 -13.81 -10.57
N LEU A 18 -8.67 -13.61 -9.38
CA LEU A 18 -8.36 -14.41 -8.21
C LEU A 18 -8.84 -15.88 -8.35
N LYS A 19 -9.90 -16.12 -9.13
CA LYS A 19 -10.36 -17.53 -9.39
C LYS A 19 -9.25 -18.39 -9.96
N GLU A 20 -8.59 -17.89 -10.99
CA GLU A 20 -7.47 -18.62 -11.61
C GLU A 20 -6.29 -18.76 -10.65
N THR A 21 -6.04 -17.77 -9.83
CA THR A 21 -4.98 -17.81 -8.80
C THR A 21 -5.26 -18.93 -7.78
N PHE A 22 -6.48 -19.03 -7.25
CA PHE A 22 -6.86 -20.09 -6.32
C PHE A 22 -6.73 -21.47 -6.97
N LYS A 23 -7.21 -21.61 -8.21
CA LYS A 23 -7.15 -22.85 -8.98
C LYS A 23 -5.71 -23.30 -9.26
N THR A 24 -4.85 -22.40 -9.74
CA THR A 24 -3.44 -22.71 -10.05
C THR A 24 -2.63 -23.05 -8.82
N ARG A 25 -3.02 -22.54 -7.63
CA ARG A 25 -2.42 -22.89 -6.36
C ARG A 25 -2.97 -24.18 -5.75
N GLY A 26 -3.89 -24.85 -6.41
CA GLY A 26 -4.50 -26.10 -5.94
C GLY A 26 -5.31 -25.94 -4.65
N LEU A 27 -5.86 -24.76 -4.40
CA LEU A 27 -6.65 -24.49 -3.20
C LEU A 27 -8.09 -24.93 -3.42
N ASP A 28 -8.55 -25.88 -2.60
CA ASP A 28 -9.94 -26.34 -2.59
C ASP A 28 -10.79 -25.35 -1.80
N VAL A 29 -11.41 -24.40 -2.51
CA VAL A 29 -12.25 -23.34 -1.94
C VAL A 29 -13.49 -23.10 -2.79
N ARG A 30 -14.61 -22.79 -2.15
CA ARG A 30 -15.79 -22.26 -2.83
C ARG A 30 -15.64 -20.74 -2.97
N LEU A 31 -15.85 -20.19 -4.17
CA LEU A 31 -15.76 -18.76 -4.46
C LEU A 31 -17.12 -18.22 -4.88
N SER A 32 -17.51 -17.09 -4.32
CA SER A 32 -18.66 -16.29 -4.73
C SER A 32 -18.21 -14.88 -5.12
N LEU A 33 -18.72 -14.34 -6.23
CA LEU A 33 -18.36 -13.01 -6.75
C LEU A 33 -19.51 -12.00 -6.66
N ASN A 34 -20.70 -12.48 -6.37
CA ASN A 34 -21.88 -11.60 -6.21
C ASN A 34 -22.77 -12.12 -5.06
N PRO A 35 -23.61 -11.26 -4.48
CA PRO A 35 -24.49 -11.65 -3.36
C PRO A 35 -25.40 -12.83 -3.68
N GLN A 36 -25.89 -12.95 -4.93
CA GLN A 36 -26.79 -14.03 -5.35
C GLN A 36 -26.12 -15.41 -5.33
N GLU A 37 -24.80 -15.46 -5.29
CA GLU A 37 -24.02 -16.71 -5.14
C GLU A 37 -23.86 -17.13 -3.67
N GLY A 38 -24.53 -16.46 -2.73
CA GLY A 38 -24.61 -16.85 -1.32
C GLY A 38 -23.50 -16.27 -0.45
N PHE A 39 -23.27 -14.97 -0.50
CA PHE A 39 -22.32 -14.27 0.38
C PHE A 39 -22.62 -14.51 1.87
N GLU A 40 -23.90 -14.65 2.25
CA GLU A 40 -24.32 -14.94 3.62
C GLU A 40 -23.75 -16.24 4.19
N ALA A 41 -23.35 -17.17 3.33
CA ALA A 41 -22.72 -18.43 3.74
C ALA A 41 -21.19 -18.36 3.77
N ALA A 42 -20.57 -17.22 3.44
CA ALA A 42 -19.13 -17.09 3.35
C ALA A 42 -18.44 -17.13 4.73
N ASP A 43 -17.32 -17.84 4.80
CA ASP A 43 -16.43 -17.90 5.95
C ASP A 43 -15.38 -16.77 5.92
N VAL A 44 -15.02 -16.30 4.71
CA VAL A 44 -13.99 -15.28 4.48
C VAL A 44 -14.47 -14.25 3.44
N ALA A 45 -14.25 -12.98 3.70
CA ALA A 45 -14.45 -11.90 2.73
C ALA A 45 -13.09 -11.37 2.25
N VAL A 46 -12.83 -11.47 0.94
CA VAL A 46 -11.66 -10.88 0.29
C VAL A 46 -12.11 -9.62 -0.41
N CYS A 47 -11.62 -8.45 0.02
CA CYS A 47 -12.23 -7.16 -0.28
C CYS A 47 -11.29 -6.19 -0.97
N TRP A 48 -11.87 -5.40 -1.89
CA TRP A 48 -11.37 -4.11 -2.35
C TRP A 48 -12.53 -3.12 -2.45
N ASN A 49 -12.53 -2.05 -1.66
CA ASN A 49 -13.65 -1.10 -1.57
C ASN A 49 -15.02 -1.82 -1.51
N PRO A 50 -15.29 -2.61 -0.46
CA PRO A 50 -16.59 -3.27 -0.32
C PRO A 50 -17.69 -2.22 -0.16
N PRO A 51 -18.90 -2.44 -0.71
CA PRO A 51 -20.04 -1.59 -0.42
C PRO A 51 -20.29 -1.53 1.10
N PRO A 52 -20.52 -0.32 1.67
CA PRO A 52 -20.81 -0.18 3.09
C PRO A 52 -21.97 -1.07 3.56
N GLY A 53 -21.80 -1.73 4.70
CA GLY A 53 -22.82 -2.62 5.28
C GLY A 53 -22.91 -4.00 4.63
N LEU A 54 -22.28 -4.25 3.48
CA LEU A 54 -22.38 -5.57 2.83
C LEU A 54 -21.74 -6.68 3.66
N VAL A 55 -20.55 -6.40 4.22
CA VAL A 55 -19.80 -7.39 4.99
C VAL A 55 -20.53 -7.78 6.28
N SER A 56 -21.30 -6.87 6.88
CA SER A 56 -22.11 -7.13 8.08
C SER A 56 -23.30 -8.07 7.83
N THR A 57 -23.67 -8.30 6.57
CA THR A 57 -24.74 -9.26 6.23
C THR A 57 -24.26 -10.73 6.20
N MET A 58 -23.01 -11.00 6.54
CA MET A 58 -22.38 -12.32 6.49
C MET A 58 -22.23 -12.92 7.90
N PRO A 59 -23.23 -13.64 8.41
CA PRO A 59 -23.25 -14.10 9.80
C PRO A 59 -22.19 -15.17 10.11
N ASN A 60 -21.67 -15.86 9.09
CA ASN A 60 -20.67 -16.91 9.26
C ASN A 60 -19.24 -16.42 9.09
N LEU A 61 -19.05 -15.12 8.88
CA LEU A 61 -17.74 -14.53 8.57
C LEU A 61 -16.76 -14.69 9.75
N LYS A 62 -15.54 -15.12 9.43
CA LYS A 62 -14.44 -15.37 10.39
C LYS A 62 -13.23 -14.50 10.11
N LEU A 63 -13.13 -13.94 8.90
CA LEU A 63 -11.97 -13.17 8.46
C LEU A 63 -12.36 -12.22 7.33
N ILE A 64 -11.85 -11.00 7.41
CA ILE A 64 -11.83 -10.05 6.30
C ILE A 64 -10.38 -9.89 5.84
N HIS A 65 -10.14 -9.99 4.55
CA HIS A 65 -8.82 -9.79 3.95
C HIS A 65 -8.87 -8.71 2.88
N SER A 66 -8.13 -7.62 3.09
CA SER A 66 -7.90 -6.63 2.04
C SER A 66 -6.88 -7.16 1.03
N ILE A 67 -7.16 -7.02 -0.27
CA ILE A 67 -6.17 -7.30 -1.32
C ILE A 67 -5.13 -6.18 -1.47
N ALA A 68 -5.22 -5.15 -0.65
CA ALA A 68 -4.31 -4.00 -0.63
C ALA A 68 -3.50 -3.92 0.67
N ALA A 69 -2.51 -3.04 0.66
CA ALA A 69 -1.72 -2.70 1.85
C ALA A 69 -2.46 -1.74 2.80
N GLY A 70 -3.38 -0.92 2.29
CA GLY A 70 -4.25 -0.03 3.07
C GLY A 70 -5.51 -0.74 3.57
N LEU A 71 -6.06 -0.26 4.67
CA LEU A 71 -7.30 -0.77 5.29
C LEU A 71 -8.37 0.31 5.46
N ASP A 72 -8.07 1.55 5.06
CA ASP A 72 -8.95 2.70 5.30
C ASP A 72 -10.34 2.51 4.69
N ASN A 73 -10.40 1.92 3.51
CA ASN A 73 -11.62 1.61 2.79
C ASN A 73 -12.49 0.52 3.46
N ILE A 74 -11.89 -0.33 4.29
CA ILE A 74 -12.61 -1.35 5.07
C ILE A 74 -13.07 -0.76 6.40
N PHE A 75 -12.16 -0.08 7.12
CA PHE A 75 -12.48 0.53 8.41
C PHE A 75 -13.38 1.77 8.32
N ALA A 76 -13.63 2.29 7.11
CA ALA A 76 -14.64 3.34 6.90
C ALA A 76 -16.08 2.84 7.07
N ASP A 77 -16.32 1.52 7.05
CA ASP A 77 -17.65 0.95 7.26
C ASP A 77 -18.00 0.97 8.77
N PRO A 78 -18.99 1.75 9.19
CA PRO A 78 -19.42 1.81 10.60
C PRO A 78 -20.09 0.53 11.09
N HIS A 79 -20.45 -0.36 10.19
CA HIS A 79 -21.13 -1.64 10.49
C HIS A 79 -20.17 -2.84 10.35
N LEU A 80 -18.85 -2.60 10.34
CA LEU A 80 -17.87 -3.67 10.22
C LEU A 80 -18.02 -4.69 11.38
N PRO A 81 -18.16 -6.01 11.08
CA PRO A 81 -18.27 -7.01 12.14
C PRO A 81 -16.95 -7.17 12.91
N ASP A 82 -17.06 -7.58 14.17
CA ASP A 82 -15.91 -7.84 15.06
C ASP A 82 -15.23 -9.18 14.71
N VAL A 83 -14.52 -9.17 13.58
CA VAL A 83 -13.71 -10.30 13.11
C VAL A 83 -12.32 -9.81 12.73
N PRO A 84 -11.30 -10.69 12.74
CA PRO A 84 -9.96 -10.31 12.30
C PRO A 84 -9.95 -9.69 10.90
N VAL A 85 -9.21 -8.59 10.73
CA VAL A 85 -8.97 -7.92 9.45
C VAL A 85 -7.50 -8.06 9.09
N CYS A 86 -7.22 -8.68 7.96
CA CYS A 86 -5.89 -8.85 7.39
C CYS A 86 -5.69 -7.99 6.14
N ARG A 87 -4.43 -7.77 5.78
CA ARG A 87 -4.04 -7.03 4.59
C ARG A 87 -2.87 -7.66 3.88
N VAL A 88 -2.61 -7.26 2.65
CA VAL A 88 -1.37 -7.62 1.96
C VAL A 88 -0.18 -6.91 2.61
N VAL A 89 0.87 -7.67 2.91
CA VAL A 89 2.18 -7.17 3.32
C VAL A 89 3.19 -7.68 2.31
N ASP A 90 3.64 -6.79 1.43
CA ASP A 90 4.57 -7.08 0.35
C ASP A 90 5.77 -6.16 0.42
N SER A 91 6.96 -6.74 0.56
CA SER A 91 8.22 -6.01 0.59
C SER A 91 8.55 -5.35 -0.75
N GLN A 92 8.17 -5.95 -1.88
CA GLN A 92 8.40 -5.37 -3.21
C GLN A 92 7.60 -4.08 -3.40
N HIS A 93 6.35 -4.06 -2.91
CA HIS A 93 5.56 -2.83 -2.87
C HIS A 93 6.26 -1.73 -2.04
N ALA A 94 6.78 -2.08 -0.87
CA ALA A 94 7.50 -1.13 -0.03
C ALA A 94 8.78 -0.59 -0.70
N PHE A 95 9.51 -1.43 -1.45
CA PHE A 95 10.67 -1.00 -2.23
C PHE A 95 10.28 -0.06 -3.37
N GLY A 96 9.24 -0.38 -4.15
CA GLY A 96 8.76 0.48 -5.22
C GLY A 96 8.30 1.86 -4.72
N MET A 97 7.58 1.90 -3.58
CA MET A 97 7.19 3.16 -2.94
C MET A 97 8.40 3.96 -2.45
N ALA A 98 9.43 3.30 -1.93
CA ALA A 98 10.65 3.96 -1.52
C ALA A 98 11.43 4.54 -2.72
N GLU A 99 11.47 3.84 -3.84
CA GLU A 99 12.09 4.32 -5.09
C GLU A 99 11.39 5.58 -5.60
N TYR A 100 10.06 5.58 -5.61
CA TYR A 100 9.27 6.75 -5.98
C TYR A 100 9.56 7.96 -5.07
N ALA A 101 9.61 7.75 -3.75
CA ALA A 101 9.93 8.81 -2.80
C ALA A 101 11.35 9.37 -3.01
N ILE A 102 12.34 8.50 -3.21
CA ILE A 102 13.73 8.91 -3.47
C ILE A 102 13.83 9.66 -4.80
N TRP A 103 13.18 9.16 -5.84
CA TRP A 103 13.10 9.88 -7.12
C TRP A 103 12.55 11.29 -6.95
N SER A 104 11.48 11.46 -6.15
CA SER A 104 10.91 12.78 -5.88
C SER A 104 11.89 13.70 -5.14
N VAL A 105 12.64 13.19 -4.15
CA VAL A 105 13.68 13.95 -3.47
C VAL A 105 14.76 14.39 -4.46
N LEU A 106 15.24 13.51 -5.30
CA LEU A 106 16.25 13.81 -6.32
C LEU A 106 15.74 14.81 -7.35
N LEU A 107 14.48 14.68 -7.78
CA LEU A 107 13.85 15.61 -8.72
C LEU A 107 13.95 17.06 -8.24
N PHE A 108 13.55 17.31 -7.00
CA PHE A 108 13.54 18.66 -6.44
C PHE A 108 14.92 19.13 -5.97
N HIS A 109 15.69 18.26 -5.30
CA HIS A 109 17.02 18.61 -4.84
C HIS A 109 17.96 18.98 -6.00
N ARG A 110 17.92 18.21 -7.09
CA ARG A 110 18.76 18.43 -8.28
C ARG A 110 18.13 19.41 -9.27
N ARG A 111 17.01 20.04 -8.92
CA ARG A 111 16.28 20.97 -9.79
C ARG A 111 15.95 20.39 -11.17
N MET A 112 15.66 19.09 -11.20
CA MET A 112 15.30 18.41 -12.46
C MET A 112 13.96 18.90 -13.01
N ASP A 113 13.04 19.36 -12.12
CA ASP A 113 11.81 20.07 -12.46
C ASP A 113 12.10 21.27 -13.38
N LEU A 114 13.05 22.12 -12.99
CA LEU A 114 13.47 23.29 -13.77
C LEU A 114 14.18 22.89 -15.08
N HIS A 115 15.08 21.91 -15.00
CA HIS A 115 15.77 21.42 -16.20
C HIS A 115 14.81 20.85 -17.26
N LEU A 116 13.78 20.12 -16.83
CA LEU A 116 12.74 19.59 -17.73
C LEU A 116 11.93 20.72 -18.36
N GLN A 117 11.52 21.73 -17.60
CA GLN A 117 10.83 22.91 -18.13
C GLN A 117 11.71 23.67 -19.11
N ASN A 118 12.96 23.91 -18.76
CA ASN A 118 13.90 24.61 -19.62
C ASN A 118 14.20 23.87 -20.92
N ALA A 119 14.25 22.53 -20.90
CA ALA A 119 14.43 21.72 -22.09
C ALA A 119 13.29 21.94 -23.10
N VAL A 120 12.03 21.98 -22.64
CA VAL A 120 10.86 22.27 -23.51
C VAL A 120 11.00 23.64 -24.19
N HIS A 121 11.53 24.63 -23.49
CA HIS A 121 11.73 25.98 -24.01
C HIS A 121 13.09 26.21 -24.66
N LYS A 122 13.91 25.16 -24.81
CA LYS A 122 15.30 25.24 -25.38
C LYS A 122 16.16 26.27 -24.62
N ARG A 123 15.98 26.40 -23.33
CA ARG A 123 16.75 27.29 -22.46
C ARG A 123 17.86 26.52 -21.77
N TRP A 124 19.06 27.10 -21.76
CA TRP A 124 20.19 26.60 -21.00
C TRP A 124 20.38 27.45 -19.75
N GLU A 125 20.06 26.88 -18.56
CA GLU A 125 20.27 27.49 -17.27
C GLU A 125 21.00 26.52 -16.34
N ARG A 126 21.85 27.05 -15.48
CA ARG A 126 22.58 26.28 -14.48
C ARG A 126 22.13 26.77 -13.08
N PRO A 127 21.12 26.16 -12.48
CA PRO A 127 20.70 26.51 -11.14
C PRO A 127 21.80 26.16 -10.14
N GLU A 128 21.86 26.90 -9.06
CA GLU A 128 22.73 26.60 -7.93
C GLU A 128 22.44 25.21 -7.38
N GLN A 129 23.48 24.46 -7.06
CA GLN A 129 23.40 23.10 -6.56
C GLN A 129 23.89 23.02 -5.12
N THR A 130 23.11 22.41 -4.25
CA THR A 130 23.52 22.08 -2.88
C THR A 130 24.08 20.65 -2.84
N ALA A 131 25.12 20.39 -2.07
CA ALA A 131 25.59 19.02 -1.89
C ALA A 131 24.60 18.21 -1.04
N ALA A 132 24.47 16.91 -1.29
CA ALA A 132 23.55 16.04 -0.56
C ALA A 132 23.77 16.10 0.97
N LYS A 133 25.01 16.13 1.42
CA LYS A 133 25.41 16.26 2.83
C LYS A 133 24.91 17.52 3.53
N ASP A 134 24.64 18.57 2.76
CA ASP A 134 24.15 19.87 3.24
C ASP A 134 22.62 20.00 3.07
N TYR A 135 21.97 18.95 2.53
CA TYR A 135 20.53 18.91 2.32
C TYR A 135 19.86 17.97 3.31
N THR A 136 18.89 18.49 4.06
CA THR A 136 18.18 17.70 5.07
C THR A 136 16.82 17.23 4.52
N VAL A 137 16.57 15.94 4.61
CA VAL A 137 15.28 15.31 4.26
C VAL A 137 14.56 14.89 5.54
N GLY A 138 13.35 15.41 5.74
CA GLY A 138 12.45 15.02 6.81
C GLY A 138 11.51 13.90 6.38
N ILE A 139 11.41 12.83 7.18
CA ILE A 139 10.51 11.70 6.94
C ILE A 139 9.43 11.68 8.02
N LEU A 140 8.18 11.91 7.63
CA LEU A 140 7.03 11.84 8.52
C LEU A 140 6.40 10.43 8.44
N GLY A 141 6.71 9.61 9.44
CA GLY A 141 6.33 8.20 9.50
C GLY A 141 7.50 7.25 9.22
N PHE A 142 8.07 6.69 10.30
CA PHE A 142 9.24 5.80 10.22
C PHE A 142 8.84 4.33 10.38
N GLY A 143 7.88 3.89 9.54
CA GLY A 143 7.44 2.49 9.37
C GLY A 143 8.29 1.76 8.32
N ALA A 144 7.73 0.71 7.72
CA ALA A 144 8.43 -0.12 6.73
C ALA A 144 8.98 0.71 5.55
N ILE A 145 8.15 1.54 4.92
CA ILE A 145 8.56 2.36 3.77
C ILE A 145 9.52 3.47 4.21
N GLY A 146 9.15 4.24 5.25
CA GLY A 146 9.98 5.37 5.70
C GLY A 146 11.39 4.96 6.14
N ARG A 147 11.52 3.75 6.72
CA ARG A 147 12.84 3.19 7.07
C ARG A 147 13.68 2.91 5.82
N ILE A 148 13.11 2.28 4.79
CA ILE A 148 13.81 2.01 3.53
C ILE A 148 14.24 3.32 2.86
N VAL A 149 13.35 4.31 2.80
CA VAL A 149 13.66 5.65 2.27
C VAL A 149 14.82 6.27 3.02
N GLY A 150 14.75 6.28 4.36
CA GLY A 150 15.79 6.87 5.21
C GLY A 150 17.15 6.22 5.01
N GLN A 151 17.22 4.90 5.03
CA GLN A 151 18.46 4.15 4.81
C GLN A 151 19.07 4.44 3.43
N ARG A 152 18.26 4.44 2.38
CA ARG A 152 18.73 4.70 1.01
C ARG A 152 19.17 6.17 0.81
N LEU A 153 18.47 7.14 1.39
CA LEU A 153 18.88 8.54 1.35
C LEU A 153 20.17 8.78 2.12
N ARG A 154 20.37 8.09 3.26
CA ARG A 154 21.65 8.12 3.98
C ARG A 154 22.80 7.56 3.12
N ALA A 155 22.57 6.48 2.37
CA ALA A 155 23.56 5.93 1.44
C ALA A 155 23.90 6.88 0.27
N LEU A 156 23.05 7.89 0.01
CA LEU A 156 23.29 8.97 -0.93
C LEU A 156 23.83 10.24 -0.25
N ASP A 157 24.33 10.13 0.99
CA ASP A 157 24.91 11.20 1.79
C ASP A 157 23.95 12.33 2.23
N TYR A 158 22.62 12.12 2.14
CA TYR A 158 21.68 13.11 2.70
C TYR A 158 21.67 13.10 4.22
N ASN A 159 21.45 14.28 4.81
CA ASN A 159 21.05 14.37 6.21
C ASN A 159 19.59 13.93 6.32
N VAL A 160 19.32 12.87 7.08
CA VAL A 160 17.96 12.35 7.26
C VAL A 160 17.51 12.55 8.69
N ARG A 161 16.30 13.08 8.85
CA ARG A 161 15.60 13.17 10.13
C ARG A 161 14.24 12.50 10.00
N ALA A 162 13.86 11.68 10.97
CA ALA A 162 12.59 10.99 10.95
C ALA A 162 11.75 11.33 12.18
N TRP A 163 10.43 11.36 11.97
CA TRP A 163 9.46 11.46 13.03
C TRP A 163 8.56 10.21 13.03
N ALA A 164 8.25 9.69 14.22
CA ALA A 164 7.31 8.58 14.40
C ALA A 164 6.53 8.78 15.71
N ARG A 165 5.32 8.22 15.80
CA ARG A 165 4.47 8.28 17.01
C ARG A 165 5.12 7.61 18.23
N SER A 166 5.91 6.58 18.01
CA SER A 166 6.69 5.90 19.05
C SER A 166 8.18 6.04 18.74
N PRO A 167 9.04 6.12 19.79
CA PRO A 167 10.48 6.17 19.59
C PRO A 167 10.97 5.03 18.68
N LYS A 168 11.84 5.38 17.76
CA LYS A 168 12.54 4.45 16.86
C LYS A 168 14.04 4.72 16.95
N GLN A 169 14.83 3.67 16.83
CA GLN A 169 16.27 3.80 16.75
C GLN A 169 16.74 3.25 15.40
N GLU A 170 17.47 4.08 14.67
CA GLU A 170 18.09 3.71 13.40
C GLU A 170 19.42 4.45 13.29
N ALA A 171 20.49 3.75 12.95
CA ALA A 171 21.84 4.33 12.88
C ALA A 171 21.90 5.50 11.87
N GLY A 172 22.24 6.68 12.36
CA GLY A 172 22.39 7.89 11.55
C GLY A 172 21.10 8.60 11.14
N ILE A 173 19.96 8.26 11.77
CA ILE A 173 18.66 8.90 11.54
C ILE A 173 18.04 9.33 12.85
#